data_ac4444d7909659c0f34a025fce1ca489
#
_entry.id   ac4444d7909659c0f34a025fce1ca489
#
_cell.length_a   1.000
_cell.length_b   1.000
_cell.length_c   1.000
_cell.angle_alpha   90.00
_cell.angle_beta   90.00
_cell.angle_gamma   90.00
#
_symmetry.space_group_name_H-M   'P 1'
#
loop_
_entity.id
_entity.type
_entity.pdbx_description
1 polymer ?
#
loop_
_entity_poly.entity_id
_entity_poly.type
_entity_poly.pdbx_seq_one_letter_code
_entity_poly.pdbx_strand_id
1 'polypeptide(L)'
;MNTTFSSHLGKDVGFRITVTSMTREHHVVKVWFDSACPLCAREIRIMRKLDWFNKVDFVDVLSTPDCPTQREHLLERFHAQRLGGPLLSGAAAFALLWRSLPLLRPLGEIARIPLVLRILEILYLRFLAIRPKLQIIFANRGD
;
A
#
# COMPACT_ATOMS: atom_id res chain seq x y z
N MET A 1 -5.97 16.43 68.28
CA MET A 1 -6.39 16.96 67.01
C MET A 1 -5.47 16.35 65.95
N ASN A 2 -5.87 15.25 65.40
CA ASN A 2 -5.08 14.50 64.41
C ASN A 2 -5.79 14.59 63.07
N THR A 3 -5.22 15.35 62.17
CA THR A 3 -5.60 15.36 60.80
C THR A 3 -4.66 14.45 60.02
N THR A 4 -5.12 13.23 59.77
CA THR A 4 -4.45 12.25 58.93
C THR A 4 -4.72 12.63 57.47
N PHE A 5 -3.72 13.16 56.82
CA PHE A 5 -3.76 13.40 55.37
C PHE A 5 -3.34 12.11 54.68
N SER A 6 -4.30 11.38 54.17
CA SER A 6 -4.07 10.19 53.34
C SER A 6 -3.82 10.62 51.90
N SER A 7 -2.56 10.59 51.52
CA SER A 7 -2.15 10.77 50.14
C SER A 7 -2.36 9.48 49.36
N HIS A 8 -3.46 9.39 48.65
CA HIS A 8 -3.58 8.40 47.59
C HIS A 8 -2.70 8.82 46.39
N LEU A 9 -1.54 8.18 46.32
CA LEU A 9 -0.69 8.24 45.16
C LEU A 9 -1.45 7.70 43.95
N GLY A 10 -1.49 8.54 42.92
CA GLY A 10 -2.05 8.22 41.64
C GLY A 10 -1.38 7.04 40.99
N LYS A 11 -2.20 6.24 40.39
CA LYS A 11 -1.82 5.14 39.50
C LYS A 11 -0.99 5.72 38.36
N ASP A 12 0.25 5.27 38.32
CA ASP A 12 1.09 5.42 37.13
C ASP A 12 0.39 4.77 35.95
N VAL A 13 -0.29 5.58 35.17
CA VAL A 13 -0.70 5.19 33.83
C VAL A 13 0.59 5.07 33.02
N GLY A 14 1.18 3.89 33.05
CA GLY A 14 2.32 3.56 32.23
C GLY A 14 1.95 3.80 30.78
N PHE A 15 2.36 4.93 30.26
CA PHE A 15 2.31 5.23 28.85
C PHE A 15 3.29 4.30 28.16
N ARG A 16 2.82 3.09 27.89
CA ARG A 16 3.56 2.11 27.11
C ARG A 16 3.49 2.55 25.66
N ILE A 17 4.43 3.40 25.27
CA ILE A 17 4.69 3.65 23.87
C ILE A 17 5.20 2.34 23.29
N THR A 18 4.32 1.60 22.68
CA THR A 18 4.69 0.42 21.91
C THR A 18 5.52 0.91 20.74
N VAL A 19 6.80 0.56 20.73
CA VAL A 19 7.78 0.89 19.67
C VAL A 19 7.28 0.46 18.28
N THR A 20 6.30 -0.41 18.21
CA THR A 20 5.62 -0.86 16.99
C THR A 20 4.89 0.28 16.25
N SER A 21 4.56 1.38 16.93
CA SER A 21 3.90 2.54 16.33
C SER A 21 4.88 3.47 15.60
N MET A 22 6.15 3.48 16.00
CA MET A 22 7.13 4.43 15.45
C MET A 22 7.64 4.09 14.06
N THR A 23 7.54 2.83 13.64
CA THR A 23 8.01 2.41 12.29
C THR A 23 7.00 2.69 11.19
N ARG A 24 5.74 2.99 11.52
CA ARG A 24 4.70 3.30 10.53
C ARG A 24 4.66 4.77 10.09
N GLU A 25 5.29 5.66 10.82
CA GLU A 25 5.22 7.11 10.57
C GLU A 25 6.06 7.59 9.37
N HIS A 26 6.94 6.73 8.84
CA HIS A 26 7.78 7.09 7.69
C HIS A 26 7.15 6.75 6.34
N HIS A 27 6.13 5.90 6.30
CA HIS A 27 5.44 5.54 5.06
C HIS A 27 4.47 6.66 4.64
N VAL A 28 4.61 7.11 3.41
CA VAL A 28 3.78 8.18 2.82
C VAL A 28 2.64 7.61 2.00
N VAL A 29 2.82 6.41 1.48
CA VAL A 29 1.86 5.71 0.61
C VAL A 29 1.67 4.29 1.10
N LYS A 30 0.42 3.84 1.13
CA LYS A 30 0.05 2.45 1.37
C LYS A 30 -0.48 1.84 0.08
N VAL A 31 -0.04 0.63 -0.22
CA VAL A 31 -0.39 -0.11 -1.44
C VAL A 31 -0.94 -1.47 -1.04
N TRP A 32 -2.08 -1.86 -1.60
CA TRP A 32 -2.68 -3.18 -1.39
C TRP A 32 -2.48 -4.04 -2.63
N PHE A 33 -1.97 -5.25 -2.42
CA PHE A 33 -1.69 -6.20 -3.49
C PHE A 33 -2.17 -7.60 -3.16
N ASP A 34 -2.33 -8.42 -4.18
CA ASP A 34 -2.72 -9.82 -4.09
C ASP A 34 -1.48 -10.73 -4.16
N SER A 35 -1.12 -11.35 -3.05
CA SER A 35 0.03 -12.26 -2.97
C SER A 35 -0.20 -13.60 -3.67
N ALA A 36 -1.47 -13.99 -3.88
CA ALA A 36 -1.80 -15.20 -4.63
C ALA A 36 -1.60 -15.04 -6.15
N CYS A 37 -1.54 -13.80 -6.64
CA CYS A 37 -1.23 -13.50 -8.04
C CYS A 37 0.29 -13.51 -8.26
N PRO A 38 0.88 -14.49 -8.97
CA PRO A 38 2.33 -14.56 -9.15
C PRO A 38 2.90 -13.36 -9.90
N LEU A 39 2.16 -12.80 -10.84
CA LEU A 39 2.54 -11.59 -11.56
C LEU A 39 2.58 -10.37 -10.63
N CYS A 40 1.54 -10.19 -9.82
CA CYS A 40 1.46 -9.09 -8.85
C CYS A 40 2.56 -9.19 -7.79
N ALA A 41 2.79 -10.38 -7.25
CA ALA A 41 3.84 -10.62 -6.26
C ALA A 41 5.24 -10.33 -6.81
N ARG A 42 5.50 -10.66 -8.08
CA ARG A 42 6.76 -10.35 -8.75
C ARG A 42 6.94 -8.84 -8.92
N GLU A 43 5.92 -8.15 -9.36
CA GLU A 43 5.93 -6.70 -9.54
C GLU A 43 6.20 -5.98 -8.22
N ILE A 44 5.50 -6.36 -7.17
CA ILE A 44 5.69 -5.80 -5.83
C ILE A 44 7.12 -6.04 -5.32
N ARG A 45 7.72 -7.19 -5.57
CA ARG A 45 9.13 -7.44 -5.21
C ARG A 45 10.08 -6.45 -5.89
N ILE A 46 9.84 -6.13 -7.16
CA ILE A 46 10.62 -5.13 -7.89
C ILE A 46 10.41 -3.75 -7.28
N MET A 47 9.17 -3.36 -7.04
CA MET A 47 8.84 -2.06 -6.45
C MET A 47 9.44 -1.87 -5.06
N ARG A 48 9.46 -2.92 -4.22
CA ARG A 48 10.14 -2.90 -2.92
C ARG A 48 11.64 -2.62 -3.03
N LYS A 49 12.31 -3.18 -4.05
CA LYS A 49 13.72 -2.92 -4.30
C LYS A 49 14.00 -1.49 -4.75
N LEU A 50 13.02 -0.85 -5.39
CA LEU A 50 13.10 0.53 -5.86
C LEU A 50 12.71 1.55 -4.78
N ASP A 51 12.11 1.11 -3.70
CA ASP A 51 11.73 1.97 -2.56
C ASP A 51 12.92 2.22 -1.62
N TRP A 52 13.92 2.94 -2.12
CA TRP A 52 15.16 3.21 -1.42
C TRP A 52 14.99 4.02 -0.13
N PHE A 53 13.93 4.80 -0.03
CA PHE A 53 13.63 5.64 1.13
C PHE A 53 12.56 5.07 2.07
N ASN A 54 12.13 3.85 1.80
CA ASN A 54 11.10 3.16 2.59
C ASN A 54 9.81 4.01 2.76
N LYS A 55 9.34 4.57 1.66
CA LYS A 55 8.17 5.46 1.62
C LYS A 55 6.85 4.73 1.42
N VAL A 56 6.89 3.46 1.00
CA VAL A 56 5.72 2.68 0.63
C VAL A 56 5.51 1.52 1.59
N ASP A 57 4.31 1.45 2.16
CA ASP A 57 3.84 0.30 2.93
C ASP A 57 3.10 -0.66 1.98
N PHE A 58 3.70 -1.80 1.70
CA PHE A 58 3.13 -2.83 0.84
C PHE A 58 2.33 -3.83 1.66
N VAL A 59 1.02 -3.80 1.54
CA VAL A 59 0.08 -4.60 2.32
C VAL A 59 -0.50 -5.73 1.47
N ASP A 60 -0.31 -6.96 1.92
CA ASP A 60 -0.94 -8.13 1.32
C ASP A 60 -2.40 -8.22 1.77
N VAL A 61 -3.32 -8.13 0.80
CA VAL A 61 -4.78 -8.18 1.03
C VAL A 61 -5.20 -9.48 1.70
N LEU A 62 -4.51 -10.59 1.40
CA LEU A 62 -4.90 -11.91 1.91
C LEU A 62 -4.51 -12.10 3.37
N SER A 63 -3.48 -11.40 3.85
CA SER A 63 -2.96 -11.57 5.22
C SER A 63 -3.32 -10.44 6.17
N THR A 64 -3.89 -9.34 5.68
CA THR A 64 -4.26 -8.20 6.54
C THR A 64 -5.74 -8.22 6.92
N PRO A 65 -6.09 -7.94 8.18
CA PRO A 65 -7.46 -7.67 8.60
C PRO A 65 -7.91 -6.24 8.27
N ASP A 66 -6.96 -5.32 8.09
CA ASP A 66 -7.19 -3.88 7.90
C ASP A 66 -7.31 -3.55 6.42
N CYS A 67 -8.52 -3.62 5.90
CA CYS A 67 -8.86 -3.26 4.52
C CYS A 67 -9.68 -1.97 4.51
N PRO A 68 -9.31 -0.97 3.68
CA PRO A 68 -10.04 0.31 3.59
C PRO A 68 -11.39 0.19 2.88
N THR A 69 -11.61 -0.91 2.19
CA THR A 69 -12.84 -1.26 1.49
C THR A 69 -13.03 -2.77 1.51
N GLN A 70 -14.05 -3.27 0.84
CA GLN A 70 -14.26 -4.71 0.74
C GLN A 70 -13.04 -5.38 0.10
N ARG A 71 -12.65 -6.53 0.67
CA ARG A 71 -11.45 -7.28 0.22
C ARG A 71 -11.54 -7.67 -1.25
N GLU A 72 -12.73 -8.02 -1.72
CA GLU A 72 -12.99 -8.39 -3.10
C GLU A 72 -12.60 -7.26 -4.07
N HIS A 73 -12.97 -6.03 -3.76
CA HIS A 73 -12.58 -4.86 -4.56
C HIS A 73 -11.07 -4.63 -4.60
N LEU A 74 -10.38 -4.89 -3.49
CA LEU A 74 -8.93 -4.78 -3.44
C LEU A 74 -8.22 -5.86 -4.27
N LEU A 75 -8.85 -7.04 -4.42
CA LEU A 75 -8.31 -8.14 -5.24
C LEU A 75 -8.61 -7.96 -6.75
N GLU A 76 -9.70 -7.26 -7.08
CA GLU A 76 -10.07 -7.00 -8.48
C GLU A 76 -9.13 -6.02 -9.16
N ARG A 77 -8.69 -4.98 -8.44
CA ARG A 77 -7.88 -3.90 -8.97
C ARG A 77 -6.75 -3.53 -8.02
N PHE A 78 -5.68 -2.99 -8.58
CA PHE A 78 -4.60 -2.41 -7.79
C PHE A 78 -5.07 -1.14 -7.08
N HIS A 79 -4.76 -1.02 -5.80
CA HIS A 79 -5.15 0.14 -4.97
C HIS A 79 -3.95 0.73 -4.25
N ALA A 80 -3.96 2.04 -4.14
CA ALA A 80 -2.99 2.79 -3.36
C ALA A 80 -3.65 4.01 -2.70
N GLN A 81 -3.12 4.39 -1.56
CA GLN A 81 -3.60 5.54 -0.80
C GLN A 81 -2.43 6.32 -0.22
N ARG A 82 -2.43 7.62 -0.45
CA ARG A 82 -1.52 8.51 0.26
C ARG A 82 -2.04 8.76 1.67
N LEU A 83 -1.14 8.91 2.64
CA LEU A 83 -1.52 9.25 4.01
C LEU A 83 -2.40 10.51 4.02
N GLY A 84 -3.61 10.39 4.58
CA GLY A 84 -4.59 11.48 4.61
C GLY A 84 -5.29 11.78 3.28
N GLY A 85 -5.03 10.99 2.22
CA GLY A 85 -5.62 11.17 0.90
C GLY A 85 -6.70 10.15 0.56
N PRO A 86 -7.32 10.27 -0.63
CA PRO A 86 -8.32 9.33 -1.10
C PRO A 86 -7.71 7.98 -1.51
N LEU A 87 -8.49 6.92 -1.43
CA LEU A 87 -8.14 5.61 -1.98
C LEU A 87 -8.22 5.67 -3.50
N LEU A 88 -7.10 5.42 -4.17
CA LEU A 88 -7.01 5.38 -5.62
C LEU A 88 -6.99 3.94 -6.12
N SER A 89 -7.44 3.73 -7.36
CA SER A 89 -7.42 2.42 -8.01
C SER A 89 -6.91 2.51 -9.45
N GLY A 90 -6.42 1.37 -9.97
CA GLY A 90 -5.96 1.26 -11.36
C GLY A 90 -4.76 2.14 -11.68
N ALA A 91 -4.77 2.79 -12.83
CA ALA A 91 -3.66 3.63 -13.31
C ALA A 91 -3.33 4.78 -12.36
N ALA A 92 -4.32 5.39 -11.71
CA ALA A 92 -4.10 6.44 -10.72
C ALA A 92 -3.33 5.93 -9.50
N ALA A 93 -3.61 4.71 -9.05
CA ALA A 93 -2.88 4.06 -7.96
C ALA A 93 -1.42 3.76 -8.36
N PHE A 94 -1.17 3.28 -9.56
CA PHE A 94 0.18 3.10 -10.09
C PHE A 94 0.95 4.43 -10.20
N ALA A 95 0.31 5.47 -10.71
CA ALA A 95 0.92 6.80 -10.78
C ALA A 95 1.35 7.31 -9.40
N LEU A 96 0.52 7.11 -8.37
CA LEU A 96 0.86 7.44 -6.99
C LEU A 96 2.06 6.64 -6.48
N LEU A 97 2.08 5.34 -6.72
CA LEU A 97 3.20 4.46 -6.35
C LEU A 97 4.49 4.92 -7.04
N TRP A 98 4.48 5.11 -8.35
CA TRP A 98 5.67 5.53 -9.11
C TRP A 98 6.21 6.87 -8.64
N ARG A 99 5.36 7.82 -8.28
CA ARG A 99 5.78 9.11 -7.72
C ARG A 99 6.47 8.98 -6.36
N SER A 100 6.19 7.91 -5.64
CA SER A 100 6.80 7.63 -4.33
C SER A 100 8.15 6.94 -4.44
N LEU A 101 8.46 6.35 -5.60
CA LEU A 101 9.71 5.65 -5.88
C LEU A 101 10.68 6.58 -6.62
N PRO A 102 11.92 6.77 -6.13
CA PRO A 102 12.83 7.78 -6.68
C PRO A 102 13.15 7.56 -8.16
N LEU A 103 13.39 6.31 -8.57
CA LEU A 103 13.72 5.98 -9.96
C LEU A 103 12.52 6.14 -10.91
N LEU A 104 11.31 5.84 -10.45
CA LEU A 104 10.08 5.90 -11.26
C LEU A 104 9.33 7.23 -11.12
N ARG A 105 9.82 8.14 -10.29
CA ARG A 105 9.18 9.43 -10.04
C ARG A 105 8.92 10.24 -11.32
N PRO A 106 9.85 10.37 -12.28
CA PRO A 106 9.58 11.08 -13.53
C PRO A 106 8.41 10.47 -14.31
N LEU A 107 8.33 9.14 -14.35
CA LEU A 107 7.23 8.41 -14.99
C LEU A 107 5.89 8.69 -14.27
N GLY A 108 5.89 8.68 -12.95
CA GLY A 108 4.73 9.01 -12.13
C GLY A 108 4.27 10.45 -12.31
N GLU A 109 5.17 11.41 -12.50
CA GLU A 109 4.82 12.80 -12.77
C GLU A 109 4.20 12.97 -14.16
N ILE A 110 4.71 12.28 -15.17
CA ILE A 110 4.10 12.25 -16.52
C ILE A 110 2.69 11.63 -16.45
N ALA A 111 2.50 10.61 -15.65
CA ALA A 111 1.21 9.95 -15.46
C ALA A 111 0.14 10.85 -14.81
N ARG A 112 0.51 12.01 -14.27
CA ARG A 112 -0.45 13.03 -13.77
C ARG A 112 -1.15 13.79 -14.87
N ILE A 113 -0.58 13.82 -16.07
CA ILE A 113 -1.21 14.47 -17.21
C ILE A 113 -2.52 13.73 -17.52
N PRO A 114 -3.69 14.41 -17.56
CA PRO A 114 -4.98 13.73 -17.70
C PRO A 114 -5.10 12.82 -18.91
N LEU A 115 -4.52 13.22 -20.04
CA LEU A 115 -4.50 12.40 -21.26
C LEU A 115 -3.66 11.13 -21.07
N VAL A 116 -2.48 11.26 -20.48
CA VAL A 116 -1.58 10.12 -20.20
C VAL A 116 -2.25 9.17 -19.22
N LEU A 117 -2.84 9.70 -18.13
CA LEU A 117 -3.54 8.90 -17.14
C LEU A 117 -4.71 8.13 -17.77
N ARG A 118 -5.46 8.75 -18.67
CA ARG A 118 -6.57 8.09 -19.40
C ARG A 118 -6.07 6.95 -20.27
N ILE A 119 -4.97 7.15 -20.98
CA ILE A 119 -4.34 6.10 -21.81
C ILE A 119 -3.86 4.95 -20.92
N LEU A 120 -3.21 5.25 -19.80
CA LEU A 120 -2.75 4.24 -18.84
C LEU A 120 -3.91 3.46 -18.23
N GLU A 121 -5.04 4.11 -17.95
CA GLU A 121 -6.23 3.42 -17.44
C GLU A 121 -6.82 2.47 -18.50
N ILE A 122 -6.87 2.86 -19.76
CA ILE A 122 -7.31 1.99 -20.85
C ILE A 122 -6.40 0.77 -20.97
N LEU A 123 -5.07 0.97 -20.93
CA LEU A 123 -4.09 -0.10 -20.95
C LEU A 123 -4.22 -1.01 -19.74
N TYR A 124 -4.46 -0.44 -18.57
CA TYR A 124 -4.68 -1.19 -17.33
C TYR A 124 -5.93 -2.06 -17.40
N LEU A 125 -7.05 -1.55 -17.91
CA LEU A 125 -8.27 -2.32 -18.10
C LEU A 125 -8.08 -3.46 -19.10
N ARG A 126 -7.33 -3.25 -20.17
CA ARG A 126 -6.95 -4.33 -21.10
C ARG A 126 -6.06 -5.38 -20.43
N PHE A 127 -5.11 -4.94 -19.62
CA PHE A 127 -4.29 -5.83 -18.81
C PHE A 127 -5.15 -6.68 -17.85
N LEU A 128 -6.13 -6.11 -17.17
CA LEU A 128 -7.03 -6.87 -16.31
C LEU A 128 -7.80 -7.95 -17.07
N ALA A 129 -8.19 -7.69 -18.32
CA ALA A 129 -8.89 -8.66 -19.16
C ALA A 129 -8.01 -9.87 -19.52
N ILE A 130 -6.71 -9.66 -19.71
CA ILE A 130 -5.75 -10.73 -20.04
C ILE A 130 -5.05 -11.32 -18.80
N ARG A 131 -5.18 -10.68 -17.65
CA ARG A 131 -4.54 -11.08 -16.39
C ARG A 131 -4.73 -12.55 -16.04
N PRO A 132 -5.94 -13.15 -16.13
CA PRO A 132 -6.13 -14.57 -15.82
C PRO A 132 -5.27 -15.49 -16.70
N LYS A 133 -5.13 -15.18 -17.98
CA LYS A 133 -4.28 -15.93 -18.91
C LYS A 133 -2.80 -15.81 -18.55
N LEU A 134 -2.35 -14.62 -18.22
CA LEU A 134 -0.98 -14.36 -17.79
C LEU A 134 -0.66 -15.08 -16.47
N GLN A 135 -1.59 -15.11 -15.52
CA GLN A 135 -1.42 -15.81 -14.26
C GLN A 135 -1.17 -17.31 -14.47
N ILE A 136 -1.92 -17.94 -15.38
CA ILE A 136 -1.75 -19.36 -15.72
C ILE A 136 -0.36 -19.60 -16.35
N ILE A 137 0.07 -18.75 -17.28
CA ILE A 137 1.37 -18.87 -17.94
C ILE A 137 2.50 -18.72 -16.93
N PHE A 138 2.43 -17.76 -16.03
CA PHE A 138 3.47 -17.54 -15.02
C PHE A 138 3.47 -18.61 -13.93
N ALA A 139 2.31 -19.15 -13.56
CA ALA A 139 2.21 -20.26 -12.62
C ALA A 139 2.83 -21.55 -13.19
N ASN A 140 2.63 -21.82 -14.50
CA ASN A 140 3.15 -23.00 -15.16
C ASN A 140 4.67 -22.95 -15.44
N ARG A 141 5.26 -21.74 -15.46
CA ARG A 141 6.70 -21.57 -15.66
C ARG A 141 7.53 -21.76 -14.40
N GLY A 142 6.89 -22.09 -13.28
CA GLY A 142 7.53 -22.47 -12.03
C GLY A 142 8.74 -21.61 -11.68
N ASP A 143 8.49 -20.50 -11.03
CA ASP A 143 9.51 -19.64 -10.44
C ASP A 143 10.41 -18.88 -11.40
#